data_fa5f24b203ec4a73ccabe75496ec0379
#
_entry.id   fa5f24b203ec4a73ccabe75496ec0379
#
_cell.length_a   1.000
_cell.length_b   1.000
_cell.length_c   1.000
_cell.angle_alpha   90.00
_cell.angle_beta   90.00
_cell.angle_gamma   90.00
#
_symmetry.space_group_name_H-M   'P 1'
#
loop_
_entity.id
_entity.type
_entity.pdbx_description
1 polymer ?
#
loop_
_entity_poly.entity_id
_entity_poly.type
_entity_poly.pdbx_seq_one_letter_code
_entity_poly.pdbx_strand_id
1 'polypeptide(L)'
;MNKLFLAFCFLLIIAGCVQDSPNIKQIENLQFFIDNKSNNRVIEIEPGLQYIELKKGSSDGMNPKLNQIISAHFHGTLTNGEVFWSSLDSEPLTIELSKLIVGCQKIISIMEVGDKWRAFIDPTMAYGEEGRPGIPSNSILVFEIELLEVN
;
A
#
# COMPACT_ATOMS: atom_id res chain seq x y z
N MET A 1 5.98 64.70 -41.31
CA MET A 1 5.17 64.46 -40.12
C MET A 1 4.94 62.96 -40.03
N ASN A 2 5.83 62.23 -39.37
CA ASN A 2 5.77 60.79 -39.25
C ASN A 2 5.27 60.43 -37.86
N LYS A 3 4.09 59.82 -37.85
CA LYS A 3 3.55 59.24 -36.61
C LYS A 3 4.07 57.80 -36.44
N LEU A 4 5.03 57.64 -35.55
CA LEU A 4 5.56 56.34 -35.12
C LEU A 4 4.53 55.69 -34.18
N PHE A 5 3.89 54.62 -34.65
CA PHE A 5 3.00 53.76 -33.82
C PHE A 5 3.88 52.75 -33.10
N LEU A 6 4.08 53.00 -31.80
CA LEU A 6 4.70 52.02 -30.91
C LEU A 6 3.67 50.94 -30.57
N ALA A 7 3.76 49.76 -31.17
CA ALA A 7 3.00 48.59 -30.76
C ALA A 7 3.64 48.03 -29.50
N PHE A 8 2.97 48.22 -28.38
CA PHE A 8 3.32 47.60 -27.09
C PHE A 8 2.81 46.18 -27.08
N CYS A 9 3.69 45.22 -27.45
CA CYS A 9 3.40 43.78 -27.27
C CYS A 9 3.36 43.47 -25.78
N PHE A 10 2.16 43.35 -25.25
CA PHE A 10 1.91 42.81 -23.90
C PHE A 10 2.15 41.30 -23.94
N LEU A 11 3.35 40.89 -23.55
CA LEU A 11 3.70 39.48 -23.39
C LEU A 11 2.98 38.97 -22.13
N LEU A 12 1.79 38.39 -22.27
CA LEU A 12 1.11 37.64 -21.22
C LEU A 12 1.95 36.40 -20.90
N ILE A 13 2.80 36.51 -19.89
CA ILE A 13 3.40 35.34 -19.24
C ILE A 13 2.25 34.63 -18.51
N ILE A 14 1.68 33.64 -19.14
CA ILE A 14 0.85 32.65 -18.46
C ILE A 14 1.81 31.85 -17.58
N ALA A 15 1.94 32.28 -16.32
CA ALA A 15 2.47 31.42 -15.29
C ALA A 15 1.48 30.26 -15.13
N GLY A 16 1.62 29.23 -15.96
CA GLY A 16 0.96 27.98 -15.76
C GLY A 16 1.40 27.47 -14.39
N CYS A 17 0.51 27.50 -13.41
CA CYS A 17 0.66 26.65 -12.25
C CYS A 17 0.83 25.23 -12.80
N VAL A 18 2.04 24.72 -12.76
CA VAL A 18 2.28 23.29 -12.81
C VAL A 18 1.62 22.78 -11.54
N GLN A 19 0.35 22.41 -11.65
CA GLN A 19 -0.27 21.57 -10.63
C GLN A 19 0.64 20.35 -10.56
N ASP A 20 1.27 20.15 -9.40
CA ASP A 20 1.92 18.87 -9.08
C ASP A 20 0.92 17.80 -9.43
N SER A 21 1.18 17.11 -10.53
CA SER A 21 0.26 16.09 -11.02
C SER A 21 0.25 14.98 -9.98
N PRO A 22 -0.84 14.72 -9.26
CA PRO A 22 -0.97 13.52 -8.43
C PRO A 22 -0.72 12.24 -9.24
N ASN A 23 -0.58 12.41 -10.53
CA ASN A 23 -0.52 11.42 -11.57
C ASN A 23 0.82 10.66 -11.67
N ILE A 24 1.98 11.26 -11.35
CA ILE A 24 3.27 10.56 -11.52
C ILE A 24 3.41 9.42 -10.53
N LYS A 25 3.17 9.70 -9.24
CA LYS A 25 3.28 8.68 -8.20
C LYS A 25 2.22 7.58 -8.36
N GLN A 26 1.02 7.93 -8.80
CA GLN A 26 -0.02 6.95 -9.10
C GLN A 26 0.36 6.07 -10.29
N ILE A 27 0.97 6.64 -11.33
CA ILE A 27 1.47 5.88 -12.49
C ILE A 27 2.60 4.94 -12.07
N GLU A 28 3.55 5.40 -11.26
CA GLU A 28 4.63 4.57 -10.71
C GLU A 28 4.07 3.41 -9.87
N ASN A 29 3.07 3.68 -9.02
CA ASN A 29 2.41 2.66 -8.23
C ASN A 29 1.69 1.63 -9.10
N LEU A 30 0.94 2.08 -10.12
CA LEU A 30 0.29 1.19 -11.07
C LEU A 30 1.32 0.31 -11.80
N GLN A 31 2.42 0.90 -12.27
CA GLN A 31 3.49 0.17 -12.94
C GLN A 31 4.11 -0.88 -12.00
N PHE A 32 4.33 -0.54 -10.72
CA PHE A 32 4.80 -1.50 -9.72
C PHE A 32 3.92 -2.75 -9.65
N PHE A 33 2.59 -2.61 -9.58
CA PHE A 33 1.68 -3.75 -9.50
C PHE A 33 1.65 -4.56 -10.80
N ILE A 34 1.77 -3.90 -11.97
CA ILE A 34 1.88 -4.57 -13.27
C ILE A 34 3.17 -5.41 -13.32
N ASP A 35 4.30 -4.82 -12.95
CA ASP A 35 5.60 -5.49 -12.97
C ASP A 35 5.66 -6.64 -11.96
N ASN A 36 5.09 -6.45 -10.77
CA ASN A 36 5.05 -7.46 -9.72
C ASN A 36 4.30 -8.72 -10.16
N LYS A 37 3.25 -8.59 -10.99
CA LYS A 37 2.50 -9.71 -11.58
C LYS A 37 3.33 -10.56 -12.55
N SER A 38 4.47 -10.07 -13.04
CA SER A 38 5.37 -10.89 -13.86
C SER A 38 6.01 -12.05 -13.06
N ASN A 39 6.04 -11.93 -11.73
CA ASN A 39 6.40 -13.02 -10.84
C ASN A 39 5.23 -14.01 -10.72
N ASN A 40 5.42 -15.23 -11.17
CA ASN A 40 4.38 -16.27 -11.21
C ASN A 40 3.85 -16.73 -9.83
N ARG A 41 4.51 -16.32 -8.72
CA ARG A 41 4.03 -16.56 -7.36
C ARG A 41 3.09 -15.47 -6.85
N VAL A 42 2.99 -14.35 -7.55
CA VAL A 42 2.12 -13.24 -7.15
C VAL A 42 0.68 -13.55 -7.51
N ILE A 43 -0.19 -13.46 -6.54
CA ILE A 43 -1.64 -13.59 -6.68
C ILE A 43 -2.25 -12.21 -6.46
N GLU A 44 -3.08 -11.77 -7.40
CA GLU A 44 -3.83 -10.52 -7.28
C GLU A 44 -5.25 -10.82 -6.82
N ILE A 45 -5.68 -10.17 -5.74
CA ILE A 45 -7.05 -10.24 -5.21
C ILE A 45 -7.93 -9.24 -5.95
N GLU A 46 -7.42 -8.01 -6.07
CA GLU A 46 -8.04 -6.91 -6.79
C GLU A 46 -6.95 -5.91 -7.22
N PRO A 47 -7.22 -4.96 -8.12
CA PRO A 47 -6.24 -3.96 -8.52
C PRO A 47 -5.63 -3.24 -7.31
N GLY A 48 -4.30 -3.27 -7.19
CA GLY A 48 -3.57 -2.67 -6.07
C GLY A 48 -3.52 -3.53 -4.80
N LEU A 49 -3.98 -4.77 -4.83
CA LEU A 49 -3.86 -5.70 -3.71
C LEU A 49 -3.38 -7.06 -4.17
N GLN A 50 -2.13 -7.37 -3.87
CA GLN A 50 -1.45 -8.60 -4.29
C GLN A 50 -0.77 -9.27 -3.10
N TYR A 51 -0.51 -10.57 -3.21
CA TYR A 51 0.27 -11.30 -2.22
C TYR A 51 1.07 -12.44 -2.80
N ILE A 52 2.03 -12.91 -2.00
CA ILE A 52 2.81 -14.14 -2.22
C ILE A 52 2.67 -14.99 -0.95
N GLU A 53 2.32 -16.26 -1.10
CA GLU A 53 2.40 -17.22 0.00
C GLU A 53 3.86 -17.57 0.27
N LEU A 54 4.34 -17.28 1.49
CA LEU A 54 5.69 -17.64 1.94
C LEU A 54 5.68 -18.98 2.68
N LYS A 55 4.59 -19.23 3.44
CA LYS A 55 4.34 -20.46 4.19
C LYS A 55 2.85 -20.70 4.25
N LYS A 56 2.43 -21.94 4.04
CA LYS A 56 1.05 -22.37 4.24
C LYS A 56 0.87 -22.91 5.66
N GLY A 57 -0.17 -22.45 6.33
CA GLY A 57 -0.61 -22.96 7.62
C GLY A 57 -1.25 -24.34 7.49
N SER A 58 -1.58 -24.92 8.64
CA SER A 58 -2.19 -26.27 8.74
C SER A 58 -3.51 -26.21 9.49
N SER A 59 -4.29 -25.16 9.30
CA SER A 59 -5.54 -25.00 10.02
C SER A 59 -6.71 -25.66 9.31
N ASP A 60 -7.83 -25.72 10.01
CA ASP A 60 -9.10 -26.36 9.61
C ASP A 60 -9.89 -25.52 8.59
N GLY A 61 -9.25 -24.56 7.91
CA GLY A 61 -9.87 -23.75 6.85
C GLY A 61 -10.76 -22.62 7.35
N MET A 62 -10.60 -22.17 8.60
CA MET A 62 -11.34 -21.00 9.10
C MET A 62 -10.58 -19.72 8.84
N ASN A 63 -11.18 -18.85 8.04
CA ASN A 63 -10.66 -17.51 7.76
C ASN A 63 -11.19 -16.49 8.80
N PRO A 64 -10.36 -15.53 9.25
CA PRO A 64 -10.79 -14.51 10.20
C PRO A 64 -11.90 -13.62 9.66
N LYS A 65 -12.85 -13.26 10.52
CA LYS A 65 -13.90 -12.26 10.24
C LYS A 65 -13.50 -10.91 10.82
N LEU A 66 -14.02 -9.82 10.25
CA LEU A 66 -13.66 -8.46 10.64
C LEU A 66 -13.86 -8.15 12.12
N ASN A 67 -14.87 -8.75 12.76
CA ASN A 67 -15.19 -8.55 14.18
C ASN A 67 -14.44 -9.49 15.12
N GLN A 68 -13.52 -10.32 14.60
CA GLN A 68 -12.71 -11.21 15.42
C GLN A 68 -11.38 -10.57 15.81
N ILE A 69 -10.89 -10.98 16.98
CA ILE A 69 -9.55 -10.63 17.44
C ILE A 69 -8.56 -11.61 16.82
N ILE A 70 -7.53 -11.07 16.20
CA ILE A 70 -6.42 -11.84 15.67
C ILE A 70 -5.15 -11.59 16.47
N SER A 71 -4.24 -12.57 16.48
CA SER A 71 -2.85 -12.40 16.91
C SER A 71 -1.95 -12.71 15.70
N ALA A 72 -1.08 -11.77 15.32
CA ALA A 72 -0.24 -11.92 14.15
C ALA A 72 1.09 -11.16 14.31
N HIS A 73 2.16 -11.70 13.71
CA HIS A 73 3.35 -10.92 13.46
C HIS A 73 3.23 -10.17 12.14
N PHE A 74 3.74 -8.94 12.17
CA PHE A 74 3.83 -8.07 11.00
C PHE A 74 5.25 -7.53 10.86
N HIS A 75 5.71 -7.42 9.63
CA HIS A 75 6.93 -6.71 9.27
C HIS A 75 6.60 -5.83 8.07
N GLY A 76 6.51 -4.52 8.29
CA GLY A 76 6.09 -3.53 7.30
C GLY A 76 7.26 -2.75 6.74
N THR A 77 7.40 -2.77 5.41
CA THR A 77 8.41 -2.02 4.68
C THR A 77 7.80 -1.19 3.56
N LEU A 78 8.51 -0.15 3.15
CA LEU A 78 8.29 0.53 1.87
C LEU A 78 8.86 -0.34 0.73
N THR A 79 8.55 0.02 -0.52
CA THR A 79 9.06 -0.70 -1.70
C THR A 79 10.58 -0.62 -1.88
N ASN A 80 11.24 0.36 -1.24
CA ASN A 80 12.70 0.49 -1.19
C ASN A 80 13.35 -0.36 -0.08
N GLY A 81 12.55 -1.10 0.71
CA GLY A 81 13.01 -1.94 1.81
C GLY A 81 13.14 -1.23 3.16
N GLU A 82 12.85 0.08 3.24
CA GLU A 82 12.84 0.82 4.50
C GLU A 82 11.75 0.29 5.43
N VAL A 83 12.14 -0.14 6.63
CA VAL A 83 11.21 -0.66 7.63
C VAL A 83 10.53 0.49 8.36
N PHE A 84 9.19 0.56 8.32
CA PHE A 84 8.43 1.54 9.07
C PHE A 84 7.80 0.97 10.33
N TRP A 85 7.63 -0.35 10.41
CA TRP A 85 7.14 -1.03 11.60
C TRP A 85 7.44 -2.54 11.57
N SER A 86 7.71 -3.14 12.74
CA SER A 86 7.94 -4.58 12.88
C SER A 86 7.59 -5.06 14.27
N SER A 87 7.00 -6.25 14.39
CA SER A 87 6.80 -6.97 15.65
C SER A 87 7.67 -8.24 15.76
N LEU A 88 8.61 -8.46 14.83
CA LEU A 88 9.39 -9.71 14.78
C LEU A 88 10.26 -9.93 16.03
N ASP A 89 10.74 -8.84 16.64
CA ASP A 89 11.57 -8.88 17.86
C ASP A 89 10.78 -8.55 19.13
N SER A 90 9.45 -8.64 19.08
CA SER A 90 8.52 -8.34 20.17
C SER A 90 7.34 -9.29 20.18
N GLU A 91 6.40 -9.07 21.11
CA GLU A 91 5.14 -9.83 21.12
C GLU A 91 4.32 -9.57 19.84
N PRO A 92 3.57 -10.58 19.36
CA PRO A 92 2.68 -10.40 18.24
C PRO A 92 1.62 -9.34 18.54
N LEU A 93 1.17 -8.64 17.51
CA LEU A 93 0.06 -7.71 17.63
C LEU A 93 -1.25 -8.48 17.79
N THR A 94 -1.94 -8.22 18.91
CA THR A 94 -3.30 -8.76 19.15
C THR A 94 -4.29 -7.61 18.99
N ILE A 95 -5.19 -7.71 18.00
CA ILE A 95 -6.09 -6.62 17.59
C ILE A 95 -7.34 -7.17 16.90
N GLU A 96 -8.47 -6.46 17.01
CA GLU A 96 -9.63 -6.73 16.18
C GLU A 96 -9.31 -6.42 14.71
N LEU A 97 -9.60 -7.37 13.81
CA LEU A 97 -9.22 -7.27 12.40
C LEU A 97 -9.74 -5.99 11.73
N SER A 98 -10.94 -5.52 12.11
CA SER A 98 -11.54 -4.29 11.59
C SER A 98 -10.76 -3.01 11.90
N LYS A 99 -9.81 -3.04 12.83
CA LYS A 99 -8.99 -1.88 13.22
C LYS A 99 -7.73 -1.71 12.38
N LEU A 100 -7.40 -2.68 11.55
CA LEU A 100 -6.29 -2.60 10.62
C LEU A 100 -6.64 -1.76 9.38
N ILE A 101 -5.64 -1.37 8.58
CA ILE A 101 -5.86 -0.76 7.25
C ILE A 101 -6.61 -1.74 6.34
N VAL A 102 -7.38 -1.18 5.41
CA VAL A 102 -8.28 -1.96 4.55
C VAL A 102 -7.57 -3.09 3.80
N GLY A 103 -6.37 -2.83 3.28
CA GLY A 103 -5.56 -3.85 2.60
C GLY A 103 -5.22 -5.03 3.51
N CYS A 104 -4.81 -4.79 4.77
CA CYS A 104 -4.55 -5.86 5.74
C CYS A 104 -5.83 -6.62 6.11
N GLN A 105 -6.97 -5.92 6.28
CA GLN A 105 -8.25 -6.58 6.54
C GLN A 105 -8.59 -7.60 5.45
N LYS A 106 -8.48 -7.19 4.18
CA LYS A 106 -8.78 -8.06 3.03
C LYS A 106 -7.83 -9.24 2.92
N ILE A 107 -6.52 -9.02 3.08
CA ILE A 107 -5.50 -10.09 3.05
C ILE A 107 -5.76 -11.10 4.17
N ILE A 108 -5.87 -10.63 5.41
CA ILE A 108 -5.99 -11.52 6.57
C ILE A 108 -7.32 -12.28 6.55
N SER A 109 -8.39 -11.67 6.02
CA SER A 109 -9.69 -12.34 5.89
C SER A 109 -9.69 -13.57 4.98
N ILE A 110 -8.63 -13.80 4.21
CA ILE A 110 -8.47 -14.98 3.36
C ILE A 110 -7.30 -15.88 3.78
N MET A 111 -6.56 -15.50 4.84
CA MET A 111 -5.51 -16.32 5.44
C MET A 111 -6.10 -17.36 6.39
N GLU A 112 -5.35 -18.43 6.62
CA GLU A 112 -5.60 -19.43 7.65
C GLU A 112 -4.53 -19.30 8.76
N VAL A 113 -4.84 -19.77 9.97
CA VAL A 113 -3.87 -19.77 11.06
C VAL A 113 -2.63 -20.59 10.67
N GLY A 114 -1.45 -20.02 10.88
CA GLY A 114 -0.16 -20.57 10.49
C GLY A 114 0.32 -20.13 9.11
N ASP A 115 -0.52 -19.46 8.31
CA ASP A 115 -0.08 -18.84 7.07
C ASP A 115 0.91 -17.71 7.33
N LYS A 116 1.92 -17.59 6.45
CA LYS A 116 2.78 -16.43 6.36
C LYS A 116 2.81 -15.95 4.91
N TRP A 117 2.35 -14.71 4.71
CA TRP A 117 2.23 -14.11 3.39
C TRP A 117 2.97 -12.78 3.31
N ARG A 118 3.43 -12.45 2.11
CA ARG A 118 3.90 -11.10 1.78
C ARG A 118 2.85 -10.40 0.96
N ALA A 119 2.25 -9.37 1.52
CA ALA A 119 1.21 -8.54 0.90
C ALA A 119 1.80 -7.26 0.31
N PHE A 120 1.29 -6.84 -0.84
CA PHE A 120 1.57 -5.56 -1.50
C PHE A 120 0.27 -4.78 -1.55
N ILE A 121 0.25 -3.60 -0.93
CA ILE A 121 -0.97 -2.84 -0.66
C ILE A 121 -0.83 -1.44 -1.24
N ASP A 122 -1.73 -1.11 -2.18
CA ASP A 122 -1.84 0.23 -2.74
C ASP A 122 -2.19 1.27 -1.65
N PRO A 123 -1.66 2.50 -1.73
CA PRO A 123 -1.93 3.54 -0.74
C PRO A 123 -3.42 3.84 -0.53
N THR A 124 -4.29 3.64 -1.52
CA THR A 124 -5.74 3.84 -1.37
C THR A 124 -6.39 2.88 -0.39
N MET A 125 -5.76 1.75 -0.11
CA MET A 125 -6.17 0.76 0.91
C MET A 125 -5.30 0.82 2.17
N ALA A 126 -4.48 1.85 2.30
CA ALA A 126 -3.56 2.09 3.41
C ALA A 126 -3.65 3.52 3.93
N TYR A 127 -2.62 4.34 3.75
CA TYR A 127 -2.56 5.70 4.31
C TYR A 127 -2.70 6.82 3.26
N GLY A 128 -2.94 6.49 2.02
CA GLY A 128 -3.29 7.42 0.94
C GLY A 128 -2.32 8.57 0.72
N GLU A 129 -2.89 9.71 0.35
CA GLU A 129 -2.15 10.95 0.09
C GLU A 129 -1.62 11.60 1.38
N GLU A 130 -2.22 11.33 2.51
CA GLU A 130 -1.78 11.91 3.79
C GLU A 130 -0.49 11.26 4.31
N GLY A 131 -0.31 9.95 4.09
CA GLY A 131 0.78 9.20 4.69
C GLY A 131 0.67 9.18 6.23
N ARG A 132 1.82 8.94 6.89
CA ARG A 132 1.97 9.06 8.36
C ARG A 132 3.45 9.12 8.73
N PRO A 133 3.84 9.40 9.97
CA PRO A 133 5.24 9.34 10.37
C PRO A 133 5.91 8.02 9.97
N GLY A 134 6.98 8.10 9.18
CA GLY A 134 7.69 6.96 8.61
C GLY A 134 7.08 6.37 7.33
N ILE A 135 5.93 6.85 6.87
CA ILE A 135 5.29 6.41 5.61
C ILE A 135 4.96 7.65 4.77
N PRO A 136 5.72 7.93 3.70
CA PRO A 136 5.44 9.06 2.82
C PRO A 136 4.07 8.98 2.15
N SER A 137 3.59 10.14 1.66
CA SER A 137 2.38 10.23 0.84
C SER A 137 2.40 9.24 -0.33
N ASN A 138 1.25 8.64 -0.59
CA ASN A 138 1.05 7.73 -1.72
C ASN A 138 2.05 6.56 -1.80
N SER A 139 2.46 6.02 -0.63
CA SER A 139 3.38 4.89 -0.56
C SER A 139 2.66 3.55 -0.66
N ILE A 140 3.15 2.68 -1.54
CA ILE A 140 2.82 1.25 -1.51
C ILE A 140 3.45 0.66 -0.24
N LEU A 141 2.67 -0.14 0.48
CA LEU A 141 3.16 -0.87 1.64
C LEU A 141 3.40 -2.33 1.31
N VAL A 142 4.49 -2.85 1.82
CA VAL A 142 4.82 -4.28 1.74
C VAL A 142 4.79 -4.84 3.15
N PHE A 143 3.90 -5.78 3.42
CA PHE A 143 3.82 -6.44 4.73
C PHE A 143 4.15 -7.93 4.61
N GLU A 144 5.04 -8.43 5.45
CA GLU A 144 5.04 -9.85 5.79
C GLU A 144 4.15 -10.03 7.01
N ILE A 145 3.15 -10.90 6.88
CA ILE A 145 2.14 -11.17 7.90
C ILE A 145 2.19 -12.66 8.21
N GLU A 146 2.36 -13.02 9.48
CA GLU A 146 2.20 -14.40 9.97
C GLU A 146 1.01 -14.44 10.92
N LEU A 147 -0.08 -15.11 10.52
CA LEU A 147 -1.29 -15.22 11.32
C LEU A 147 -1.13 -16.38 12.32
N LEU A 148 -1.17 -16.04 13.61
CA LEU A 148 -0.91 -17.01 14.71
C LEU A 148 -2.20 -17.52 15.34
N GLU A 149 -3.19 -16.65 15.58
CA GLU A 149 -4.43 -17.01 16.27
C GLU A 149 -5.60 -16.17 15.78
N VAL A 150 -6.79 -16.73 15.93
CA VAL A 150 -8.10 -16.09 15.68
C VAL A 150 -9.03 -16.41 16.84
N ASN A 151 -9.61 -15.37 17.49
CA ASN A 151 -10.48 -15.48 18.67
C ASN A 151 -11.84 -14.78 18.45
#